data_bd94c3d4cbb4d0f4c8c20bb26de92a11
#
_entry.id   bd94c3d4cbb4d0f4c8c20bb26de92a11
#
_cell.length_a   1.000
_cell.length_b   1.000
_cell.length_c   1.000
_cell.angle_alpha   90.00
_cell.angle_beta   90.00
_cell.angle_gamma   90.00
#
_symmetry.space_group_name_H-M   'P 1'
#
loop_
_entity.id
_entity.type
_entity.pdbx_description
1 polymer ?
#
loop_
_entity_poly.entity_id
_entity_poly.type
_entity_poly.pdbx_seq_one_letter_code
_entity_poly.pdbx_strand_id
1 'polypeptide(L)'
;MPDVLLPFSISKEEAQKEIEAFVGERRKFAHPKFSREFTTENICGVYLPYMLVDINGHMNLAGEGEIETNSYMVSDDNGEHREYDVDIYHVERDFDITIDDLPIESSSDKLDYKSKAKTTNIINSILPFDTENCVAYNANYLRGYTSEKRDTNIGSLKDITDVQSADVARLAIVNTLKDYDRGVHWKQEDFIVKGDAWKAAYLPVWLYSYMQIKGKKQLLHYVAVNARTKETMGSVPINYGKLSLVSLLVEIASFFAAVVLRLILAMDFFDGTKIQEGRDIVWFLLVGGFIYFFSMVKKYRNQDARHTYEFETKSEVSNLDCVDEFLHSEHGVTTSRIAKENYMDLKGDDVKKIMKEKEKKK
;
A
#
# COMPACT_ATOMS: atom_id res chain seq x y z
N MET A 1 10.87 -11.28 -27.10
CA MET A 1 11.02 -9.81 -27.19
C MET A 1 9.76 -9.22 -26.63
N PRO A 2 9.78 -8.01 -26.07
CA PRO A 2 8.53 -7.34 -25.71
C PRO A 2 7.73 -6.93 -26.94
N ASP A 3 6.44 -6.73 -26.79
CA ASP A 3 5.55 -6.23 -27.83
C ASP A 3 5.60 -4.70 -27.87
N VAL A 4 5.65 -4.09 -26.68
CA VAL A 4 5.65 -2.64 -26.50
C VAL A 4 6.72 -2.21 -25.48
N LEU A 5 7.03 -0.94 -25.48
CA LEU A 5 7.82 -0.30 -24.42
C LEU A 5 7.28 1.10 -24.14
N LEU A 6 7.46 1.55 -22.90
CA LEU A 6 7.18 2.90 -22.48
C LEU A 6 8.50 3.71 -22.55
N PRO A 7 8.63 4.75 -23.39
CA PRO A 7 9.87 5.50 -23.50
C PRO A 7 10.23 6.27 -22.24
N PHE A 8 11.52 6.43 -21.94
CA PHE A 8 11.96 7.39 -20.92
C PHE A 8 11.54 8.81 -21.29
N SER A 9 10.93 9.55 -20.36
CA SER A 9 10.61 10.98 -20.52
C SER A 9 11.41 11.86 -19.56
N ILE A 10 11.87 11.30 -18.46
CA ILE A 10 12.65 12.00 -17.44
C ILE A 10 14.13 11.78 -17.68
N SER A 11 14.90 12.87 -17.73
CA SER A 11 16.34 12.80 -17.95
C SER A 11 17.09 12.19 -16.76
N LYS A 12 18.33 11.78 -16.99
CA LYS A 12 19.20 11.28 -15.92
C LYS A 12 19.39 12.33 -14.81
N GLU A 13 19.55 13.59 -15.17
CA GLU A 13 19.77 14.73 -14.27
C GLU A 13 18.54 14.99 -13.40
N GLU A 14 17.35 14.84 -13.94
CA GLU A 14 16.11 14.93 -13.16
C GLU A 14 15.99 13.77 -12.16
N ALA A 15 16.23 12.53 -12.61
CA ALA A 15 16.24 11.37 -11.72
C ALA A 15 17.30 11.47 -10.61
N GLN A 16 18.47 12.04 -10.91
CA GLN A 16 19.50 12.31 -9.89
C GLN A 16 18.96 13.21 -8.79
N LYS A 17 18.25 14.29 -9.13
CA LYS A 17 17.65 15.20 -8.15
C LYS A 17 16.62 14.52 -7.27
N GLU A 18 15.76 13.66 -7.84
CA GLU A 18 14.76 12.91 -7.07
C GLU A 18 15.43 11.93 -6.10
N ILE A 19 16.49 11.22 -6.53
CA ILE A 19 17.23 10.30 -5.67
C ILE A 19 17.98 11.07 -4.57
N GLU A 20 18.59 12.20 -4.89
CA GLU A 20 19.26 13.06 -3.90
C GLU A 20 18.29 13.60 -2.86
N ALA A 21 17.10 14.03 -3.27
CA ALA A 21 16.05 14.47 -2.37
C ALA A 21 15.59 13.31 -1.45
N PHE A 22 15.33 12.15 -2.02
CA PHE A 22 14.91 10.95 -1.27
C PHE A 22 15.93 10.52 -0.23
N VAL A 23 17.22 10.48 -0.60
CA VAL A 23 18.32 10.14 0.31
C VAL A 23 18.57 11.27 1.31
N GLY A 24 18.45 12.54 0.88
CA GLY A 24 18.60 13.73 1.70
C GLY A 24 17.67 13.73 2.92
N GLU A 25 16.39 13.41 2.73
CA GLU A 25 15.41 13.27 3.83
C GLU A 25 15.78 12.18 4.86
N ARG A 26 16.60 11.21 4.44
CA ARG A 26 17.01 10.05 5.24
C ARG A 26 18.45 10.16 5.74
N ARG A 27 19.11 11.28 5.51
CA ARG A 27 20.55 11.48 5.84
C ARG A 27 20.85 11.39 7.33
N LYS A 28 19.90 11.78 8.19
CA LYS A 28 20.07 11.85 9.66
C LYS A 28 20.52 10.52 10.27
N PHE A 29 19.93 9.41 9.86
CA PHE A 29 20.23 8.06 10.36
C PHE A 29 20.81 7.14 9.28
N ALA A 30 21.25 7.70 8.16
CA ALA A 30 21.94 6.90 7.15
C ALA A 30 23.24 6.32 7.70
N HIS A 31 23.60 5.12 7.22
CA HIS A 31 24.83 4.45 7.61
C HIS A 31 26.07 5.29 7.17
N PRO A 32 27.09 5.51 8.02
CA PRO A 32 28.20 6.42 7.71
C PRO A 32 28.98 6.05 6.44
N LYS A 33 29.16 4.75 6.19
CA LYS A 33 29.83 4.28 4.97
C LYS A 33 29.00 4.62 3.73
N PHE A 34 27.70 4.36 3.76
CA PHE A 34 26.78 4.74 2.68
C PHE A 34 26.84 6.26 2.42
N SER A 35 26.74 7.07 3.48
CA SER A 35 26.75 8.55 3.34
C SER A 35 28.03 9.11 2.72
N ARG A 36 29.14 8.38 2.83
CA ARG A 36 30.44 8.76 2.21
C ARG A 36 30.57 8.27 0.77
N GLU A 37 29.98 7.12 0.46
CA GLU A 37 30.08 6.46 -0.84
C GLU A 37 28.91 6.82 -1.79
N PHE A 38 27.87 7.47 -1.25
CA PHE A 38 26.71 7.86 -2.03
C PHE A 38 27.10 8.88 -3.11
N THR A 39 26.84 8.51 -4.35
CA THR A 39 26.97 9.38 -5.53
C THR A 39 25.87 9.03 -6.52
N THR A 40 25.30 10.03 -7.16
CA THR A 40 24.28 9.87 -8.19
C THR A 40 24.84 9.68 -9.59
N GLU A 41 26.15 9.71 -9.77
CA GLU A 41 26.80 9.49 -11.07
C GLU A 41 26.53 8.10 -11.64
N ASN A 42 26.39 7.09 -10.76
CA ASN A 42 26.24 5.69 -11.09
C ASN A 42 24.75 5.24 -11.28
N ILE A 43 23.85 6.19 -11.48
CA ILE A 43 22.46 5.86 -11.78
C ILE A 43 22.35 5.24 -13.17
N CYS A 44 21.65 4.12 -13.27
CA CYS A 44 21.38 3.43 -14.53
C CYS A 44 19.91 3.57 -14.92
N GLY A 45 19.64 3.82 -16.18
CA GLY A 45 18.32 3.61 -16.76
C GLY A 45 18.14 2.14 -17.11
N VAL A 46 17.06 1.55 -16.59
CA VAL A 46 16.74 0.12 -16.75
C VAL A 46 15.33 -0.03 -17.29
N TYR A 47 15.17 -0.88 -18.28
CA TYR A 47 13.86 -1.36 -18.70
C TYR A 47 13.54 -2.67 -17.97
N LEU A 48 12.48 -2.65 -17.17
CA LEU A 48 12.00 -3.83 -16.46
C LEU A 48 10.90 -4.54 -17.26
N PRO A 49 10.94 -5.87 -17.37
CA PRO A 49 9.95 -6.63 -18.12
C PRO A 49 8.67 -6.82 -17.33
N TYR A 50 7.55 -6.43 -17.92
CA TYR A 50 6.21 -6.55 -17.38
C TYR A 50 5.25 -7.15 -18.39
N MET A 51 4.16 -7.69 -17.92
CA MET A 51 2.98 -7.95 -18.73
C MET A 51 1.95 -6.90 -18.41
N LEU A 52 1.41 -6.24 -19.42
CA LEU A 52 0.20 -5.44 -19.33
C LEU A 52 -0.96 -6.32 -19.77
N VAL A 53 -1.97 -6.43 -18.91
CA VAL A 53 -3.08 -7.36 -19.14
C VAL A 53 -4.39 -6.60 -19.21
N ASP A 54 -5.07 -6.68 -20.35
CA ASP A 54 -6.42 -6.20 -20.51
C ASP A 54 -7.38 -7.37 -20.17
N ILE A 55 -8.37 -7.13 -19.33
CA ILE A 55 -9.28 -8.18 -18.85
C ILE A 55 -10.72 -7.71 -18.96
N ASN A 56 -11.53 -8.57 -19.53
CA ASN A 56 -12.99 -8.51 -19.39
C ASN A 56 -13.41 -9.58 -18.40
N GLY A 57 -14.00 -9.17 -17.30
CA GLY A 57 -14.41 -10.07 -16.24
C GLY A 57 -15.85 -9.87 -15.79
N HIS A 58 -16.30 -10.80 -15.00
CA HIS A 58 -17.56 -10.73 -14.28
C HIS A 58 -17.30 -11.05 -12.81
N MET A 59 -17.82 -10.23 -11.92
CA MET A 59 -17.64 -10.39 -10.48
C MET A 59 -19.00 -10.55 -9.81
N ASN A 60 -19.11 -11.58 -9.00
CA ASN A 60 -20.23 -11.76 -8.08
C ASN A 60 -19.70 -11.77 -6.64
N LEU A 61 -20.24 -10.89 -5.82
CA LEU A 61 -19.92 -10.73 -4.40
C LEU A 61 -21.20 -10.88 -3.59
N ALA A 62 -21.18 -11.76 -2.59
CA ALA A 62 -22.27 -11.88 -1.63
C ALA A 62 -21.74 -11.96 -0.20
N GLY A 63 -22.35 -11.22 0.73
CA GLY A 63 -21.87 -11.13 2.09
C GLY A 63 -22.82 -10.46 3.06
N GLU A 64 -22.29 -10.03 4.20
CA GLU A 64 -23.03 -9.32 5.24
C GLU A 64 -22.39 -7.96 5.49
N GLY A 65 -23.19 -6.90 5.41
CA GLY A 65 -22.80 -5.53 5.72
C GLY A 65 -23.33 -5.09 7.08
N GLU A 66 -22.54 -4.33 7.84
CA GLU A 66 -22.93 -3.82 9.15
C GLU A 66 -23.04 -2.29 9.12
N ILE A 67 -24.17 -1.79 9.64
CA ILE A 67 -24.43 -0.37 9.88
C ILE A 67 -24.54 -0.15 11.39
N GLU A 68 -23.73 0.74 11.96
CA GLU A 68 -23.81 1.10 13.37
C GLU A 68 -25.05 1.96 13.63
N THR A 69 -25.91 1.51 14.54
CA THR A 69 -27.10 2.25 14.97
C THR A 69 -26.88 2.97 16.29
N ASN A 70 -26.07 2.40 17.18
CA ASN A 70 -25.74 2.99 18.48
C ASN A 70 -24.37 2.49 18.96
N SER A 71 -23.73 3.25 19.88
CA SER A 71 -22.53 2.80 20.58
C SER A 71 -22.50 3.29 22.02
N TYR A 72 -22.08 2.43 22.93
CA TYR A 72 -22.05 2.72 24.37
C TYR A 72 -20.87 2.04 25.05
N MET A 73 -20.49 2.56 26.22
CA MET A 73 -19.43 1.96 27.04
C MET A 73 -20.05 0.99 28.04
N VAL A 74 -19.51 -0.21 28.10
CA VAL A 74 -19.86 -1.26 29.04
C VAL A 74 -18.68 -1.51 29.95
N SER A 75 -18.96 -1.63 31.27
CA SER A 75 -17.98 -2.02 32.27
C SER A 75 -18.34 -3.42 32.79
N ASP A 76 -17.45 -4.37 32.57
CA ASP A 76 -17.56 -5.74 33.03
C ASP A 76 -16.31 -6.18 33.82
N ASP A 77 -16.23 -7.46 34.19
CA ASP A 77 -15.07 -8.03 34.90
C ASP A 77 -13.75 -7.93 34.14
N ASN A 78 -13.78 -7.69 32.84
CA ASN A 78 -12.62 -7.54 31.96
C ASN A 78 -12.20 -6.07 31.78
N GLY A 79 -12.99 -5.12 32.29
CA GLY A 79 -12.74 -3.69 32.21
C GLY A 79 -13.80 -2.94 31.39
N GLU A 80 -13.51 -1.66 31.08
CA GLU A 80 -14.38 -0.83 30.26
C GLU A 80 -14.06 -1.11 28.75
N HIS A 81 -15.08 -1.46 27.99
CA HIS A 81 -15.01 -1.62 26.54
C HIS A 81 -16.23 -1.01 25.84
N ARG A 82 -16.09 -0.74 24.55
CA ARG A 82 -17.18 -0.19 23.76
C ARG A 82 -17.95 -1.31 23.07
N GLU A 83 -19.25 -1.29 23.24
CA GLU A 83 -20.19 -2.12 22.50
C GLU A 83 -21.00 -1.29 21.51
N TYR A 84 -21.51 -1.95 20.51
CA TYR A 84 -22.26 -1.37 19.40
C TYR A 84 -23.56 -2.14 19.20
N ASP A 85 -24.61 -1.41 18.84
CA ASP A 85 -25.79 -1.99 18.21
C ASP A 85 -25.64 -1.81 16.71
N VAL A 86 -25.91 -2.86 15.94
CA VAL A 86 -25.71 -2.88 14.50
C VAL A 86 -26.93 -3.46 13.79
N ASP A 87 -27.23 -2.90 12.62
CA ASP A 87 -28.15 -3.50 11.67
C ASP A 87 -27.32 -4.25 10.61
N ILE A 88 -27.70 -5.50 10.37
CA ILE A 88 -27.03 -6.42 9.47
C ILE A 88 -27.86 -6.58 8.21
N TYR A 89 -27.20 -6.44 7.08
CA TYR A 89 -27.78 -6.56 5.75
C TYR A 89 -27.11 -7.69 4.97
N HIS A 90 -27.91 -8.42 4.19
CA HIS A 90 -27.39 -9.20 3.09
C HIS A 90 -27.05 -8.25 1.95
N VAL A 91 -25.81 -8.32 1.49
CA VAL A 91 -25.24 -7.43 0.47
C VAL A 91 -24.79 -8.26 -0.71
N GLU A 92 -25.35 -8.01 -1.89
CA GLU A 92 -24.89 -8.62 -3.14
C GLU A 92 -24.46 -7.52 -4.12
N ARG A 93 -23.41 -7.82 -4.88
CA ARG A 93 -22.94 -7.01 -5.99
C ARG A 93 -22.58 -7.92 -7.15
N ASP A 94 -23.31 -7.81 -8.23
CA ASP A 94 -23.12 -8.55 -9.47
C ASP A 94 -22.83 -7.55 -10.59
N PHE A 95 -21.71 -7.71 -11.31
CA PHE A 95 -21.29 -6.74 -12.32
C PHE A 95 -20.28 -7.30 -13.32
N ASP A 96 -20.26 -6.68 -14.49
CA ASP A 96 -19.19 -6.83 -15.46
C ASP A 96 -18.13 -5.75 -15.27
N ILE A 97 -16.85 -6.10 -15.46
CA ILE A 97 -15.74 -5.18 -15.36
C ILE A 97 -14.77 -5.32 -16.54
N THR A 98 -14.34 -4.18 -17.06
CA THR A 98 -13.20 -4.09 -17.97
C THR A 98 -12.02 -3.48 -17.21
N ILE A 99 -10.87 -4.15 -17.24
CA ILE A 99 -9.60 -3.71 -16.64
C ILE A 99 -8.62 -3.49 -17.79
N ASP A 100 -7.95 -2.33 -17.79
CA ASP A 100 -7.04 -1.91 -18.85
C ASP A 100 -5.61 -1.81 -18.30
N ASP A 101 -4.67 -2.46 -19.03
CA ASP A 101 -3.23 -2.44 -18.76
C ASP A 101 -2.83 -2.79 -17.30
N LEU A 102 -3.45 -3.81 -16.68
CA LEU A 102 -3.03 -4.29 -15.35
C LEU A 102 -1.55 -4.75 -15.40
N PRO A 103 -0.64 -4.11 -14.60
CA PRO A 103 0.78 -4.40 -14.68
C PRO A 103 1.16 -5.62 -13.83
N ILE A 104 1.54 -6.72 -14.48
CA ILE A 104 1.97 -7.96 -13.82
C ILE A 104 3.48 -8.15 -13.98
N GLU A 105 4.20 -8.34 -12.84
CA GLU A 105 5.63 -8.65 -12.84
C GLU A 105 5.91 -9.95 -13.60
N SER A 106 6.91 -9.93 -14.49
CA SER A 106 7.25 -11.08 -15.33
C SER A 106 8.68 -11.61 -15.12
N SER A 107 9.32 -11.24 -14.00
CA SER A 107 10.61 -11.79 -13.54
C SER A 107 10.40 -12.69 -12.33
N SER A 108 10.85 -13.95 -12.41
CA SER A 108 10.63 -14.96 -11.36
C SER A 108 11.35 -14.66 -10.05
N ASP A 109 12.47 -13.97 -10.09
CA ASP A 109 13.25 -13.56 -8.90
C ASP A 109 12.62 -12.41 -8.11
N LYS A 110 11.64 -11.71 -8.71
CA LYS A 110 10.93 -10.57 -8.13
C LYS A 110 9.49 -10.88 -7.74
N LEU A 111 8.96 -12.02 -8.19
CA LEU A 111 7.63 -12.48 -7.82
C LEU A 111 7.63 -13.00 -6.37
N ASP A 112 6.79 -12.41 -5.53
CA ASP A 112 6.56 -12.97 -4.20
C ASP A 112 5.43 -13.99 -4.22
N TYR A 113 5.79 -15.25 -4.48
CA TYR A 113 4.83 -16.38 -4.49
C TYR A 113 4.17 -16.66 -3.13
N LYS A 114 4.70 -16.10 -2.05
CA LYS A 114 4.14 -16.30 -0.70
C LYS A 114 3.02 -15.32 -0.39
N SER A 115 3.02 -14.17 -1.03
CA SER A 115 1.97 -13.17 -0.90
C SER A 115 1.27 -13.01 -2.23
N LYS A 116 0.14 -13.69 -2.42
CA LYS A 116 -0.68 -13.59 -3.63
C LYS A 116 -1.21 -12.17 -3.87
N ALA A 117 -1.33 -11.36 -2.81
CA ALA A 117 -1.97 -10.05 -2.86
C ALA A 117 -0.98 -8.86 -2.90
N LYS A 118 0.23 -8.97 -2.35
CA LYS A 118 1.18 -7.85 -2.27
C LYS A 118 2.51 -8.21 -2.90
N THR A 119 2.70 -7.78 -4.12
CA THR A 119 4.02 -7.82 -4.75
C THR A 119 4.81 -6.59 -4.32
N THR A 120 5.83 -6.77 -3.48
CA THR A 120 6.77 -5.70 -3.06
C THR A 120 7.85 -5.46 -4.10
N ASN A 121 7.51 -5.56 -5.38
CA ASN A 121 8.48 -5.33 -6.46
C ASN A 121 8.71 -3.83 -6.72
N ILE A 122 9.76 -3.53 -7.46
CA ILE A 122 10.16 -2.15 -7.74
C ILE A 122 9.06 -1.38 -8.45
N ILE A 123 8.42 -1.96 -9.45
CA ILE A 123 7.42 -1.27 -10.27
C ILE A 123 6.18 -0.94 -9.46
N ASN A 124 5.65 -1.91 -8.70
CA ASN A 124 4.47 -1.66 -7.87
C ASN A 124 4.72 -0.59 -6.80
N SER A 125 5.99 -0.40 -6.38
CA SER A 125 6.34 0.64 -5.42
C SER A 125 6.43 2.04 -6.02
N ILE A 126 6.53 2.17 -7.35
CA ILE A 126 6.66 3.46 -8.07
C ILE A 126 5.57 3.68 -9.11
N LEU A 127 4.42 3.04 -8.97
CA LEU A 127 3.22 3.33 -9.79
C LEU A 127 2.80 4.80 -9.59
N PRO A 128 2.03 5.39 -10.52
CA PRO A 128 1.53 4.84 -11.78
C PRO A 128 2.55 4.95 -12.93
N PHE A 129 2.32 4.15 -13.98
CA PHE A 129 2.92 4.36 -15.30
C PHE A 129 1.81 4.74 -16.28
N ASP A 130 2.09 5.72 -17.15
CA ASP A 130 1.20 6.18 -18.21
C ASP A 130 1.25 5.23 -19.42
N THR A 131 0.75 4.01 -19.23
CA THR A 131 0.87 2.89 -20.20
C THR A 131 0.22 3.17 -21.55
N GLU A 132 -0.74 4.11 -21.60
CA GLU A 132 -1.32 4.61 -22.85
C GLU A 132 -0.29 5.22 -23.80
N ASN A 133 0.88 5.63 -23.30
CA ASN A 133 1.98 6.18 -24.09
C ASN A 133 3.01 5.11 -24.50
N CYS A 134 2.70 3.84 -24.31
CA CYS A 134 3.52 2.75 -24.83
C CYS A 134 3.58 2.80 -26.36
N VAL A 135 4.78 2.54 -26.88
CA VAL A 135 5.03 2.45 -28.34
C VAL A 135 5.42 1.04 -28.72
N ALA A 136 5.25 0.69 -29.98
CA ALA A 136 5.72 -0.59 -30.50
C ALA A 136 7.23 -0.76 -30.24
N TYR A 137 7.63 -1.96 -29.81
CA TYR A 137 9.02 -2.23 -29.47
C TYR A 137 9.96 -1.95 -30.65
N ASN A 138 11.03 -1.19 -30.35
CA ASN A 138 12.14 -0.99 -31.26
C ASN A 138 13.45 -0.98 -30.47
N ALA A 139 14.44 -1.79 -30.87
CA ALA A 139 15.71 -1.91 -30.16
C ALA A 139 16.51 -0.59 -30.06
N ASN A 140 16.21 0.41 -30.89
CA ASN A 140 16.83 1.73 -30.78
C ASN A 140 16.52 2.44 -29.48
N TYR A 141 15.37 2.19 -28.86
CA TYR A 141 15.01 2.76 -27.54
C TYR A 141 15.87 2.20 -26.40
N LEU A 142 16.50 1.03 -26.59
CA LEU A 142 17.38 0.45 -25.58
C LEU A 142 18.80 1.02 -25.61
N ARG A 143 19.14 1.88 -26.59
CA ARG A 143 20.49 2.43 -26.69
C ARG A 143 20.80 3.34 -25.51
N GLY A 144 21.84 3.02 -24.73
CA GLY A 144 22.25 3.76 -23.53
C GLY A 144 21.54 3.32 -22.25
N TYR A 145 20.65 2.34 -22.33
CA TYR A 145 19.93 1.75 -21.22
C TYR A 145 20.22 0.26 -21.08
N THR A 146 20.01 -0.27 -19.88
CA THR A 146 20.00 -1.72 -19.65
C THR A 146 18.58 -2.24 -19.71
N SER A 147 18.40 -3.53 -19.97
CA SER A 147 17.11 -4.18 -19.90
C SER A 147 17.24 -5.52 -19.22
N GLU A 148 16.29 -5.84 -18.37
CA GLU A 148 16.18 -7.17 -17.79
C GLU A 148 15.41 -8.10 -18.73
N LYS A 149 15.67 -9.41 -18.61
CA LYS A 149 15.03 -10.41 -19.43
C LYS A 149 13.83 -10.99 -18.71
N ARG A 150 12.71 -11.08 -19.40
CA ARG A 150 11.56 -11.84 -18.93
C ARG A 150 11.91 -13.33 -18.88
N ASP A 151 11.60 -14.00 -17.80
CA ASP A 151 11.84 -15.44 -17.58
C ASP A 151 10.57 -16.21 -17.18
N THR A 152 9.45 -15.50 -16.96
CA THR A 152 8.17 -16.08 -16.56
C THR A 152 7.22 -16.19 -17.75
N ASN A 153 6.47 -17.28 -17.86
CA ASN A 153 5.47 -17.46 -18.90
C ASN A 153 4.06 -17.04 -18.42
N ILE A 154 3.15 -16.79 -19.36
CA ILE A 154 1.77 -16.37 -19.08
C ILE A 154 1.04 -17.40 -18.20
N GLY A 155 1.22 -18.71 -18.43
CA GLY A 155 0.54 -19.75 -17.68
C GLY A 155 0.83 -19.71 -16.18
N SER A 156 2.05 -19.31 -15.76
CA SER A 156 2.42 -19.17 -14.36
C SER A 156 1.99 -17.83 -13.74
N LEU A 157 1.54 -16.88 -14.56
CA LEU A 157 1.07 -15.58 -14.09
C LEU A 157 -0.45 -15.51 -13.92
N LYS A 158 -1.20 -16.47 -14.47
CA LYS A 158 -2.68 -16.45 -14.44
C LYS A 158 -3.23 -16.34 -13.01
N ASP A 159 -2.79 -17.18 -12.09
CA ASP A 159 -3.29 -17.17 -10.71
C ASP A 159 -3.09 -15.81 -10.01
N ILE A 160 -1.93 -15.16 -10.26
CA ILE A 160 -1.64 -13.84 -9.70
C ILE A 160 -2.52 -12.78 -10.35
N THR A 161 -2.71 -12.88 -11.66
CA THR A 161 -3.55 -11.96 -12.42
C THR A 161 -5.00 -12.04 -11.99
N ASP A 162 -5.54 -13.24 -11.79
CA ASP A 162 -6.92 -13.44 -11.35
C ASP A 162 -7.15 -12.80 -9.96
N VAL A 163 -6.21 -13.01 -9.02
CA VAL A 163 -6.28 -12.40 -7.68
C VAL A 163 -6.21 -10.87 -7.76
N GLN A 164 -5.25 -10.31 -8.54
CA GLN A 164 -5.12 -8.87 -8.66
C GLN A 164 -6.30 -8.22 -9.40
N SER A 165 -6.89 -8.93 -10.35
CA SER A 165 -8.10 -8.47 -11.04
C SER A 165 -9.31 -8.43 -10.13
N ALA A 166 -9.48 -9.44 -9.26
CA ALA A 166 -10.52 -9.44 -8.24
C ALA A 166 -10.33 -8.27 -7.23
N ASP A 167 -9.08 -7.94 -6.86
CA ASP A 167 -8.78 -6.78 -6.02
C ASP A 167 -9.19 -5.46 -6.69
N VAL A 168 -8.87 -5.29 -7.98
CA VAL A 168 -9.30 -4.13 -8.77
C VAL A 168 -10.84 -4.07 -8.85
N ALA A 169 -11.51 -5.21 -9.06
CA ALA A 169 -12.97 -5.29 -9.13
C ALA A 169 -13.62 -4.87 -7.82
N ARG A 170 -13.15 -5.38 -6.68
CA ARG A 170 -13.65 -4.96 -5.34
C ARG A 170 -13.50 -3.45 -5.13
N LEU A 171 -12.35 -2.88 -5.52
CA LEU A 171 -12.15 -1.44 -5.40
C LEU A 171 -13.05 -0.64 -6.33
N ALA A 172 -13.36 -1.16 -7.50
CA ALA A 172 -14.18 -0.45 -8.47
C ALA A 172 -15.60 -0.16 -7.95
N ILE A 173 -16.17 -1.06 -7.12
CA ILE A 173 -17.54 -0.92 -6.57
C ILE A 173 -17.58 -0.31 -5.17
N VAL A 174 -16.44 0.11 -4.61
CA VAL A 174 -16.33 0.59 -3.23
C VAL A 174 -17.31 1.72 -2.88
N ASN A 175 -17.66 2.55 -3.86
CA ASN A 175 -18.62 3.65 -3.69
C ASN A 175 -20.04 3.18 -3.37
N THR A 176 -20.40 1.91 -3.68
CA THR A 176 -21.71 1.32 -3.36
C THR A 176 -21.78 0.80 -1.91
N LEU A 177 -20.65 0.81 -1.19
CA LEU A 177 -20.51 0.28 0.17
C LEU A 177 -20.37 1.37 1.23
N LYS A 178 -20.56 2.64 0.86
CA LYS A 178 -20.32 3.81 1.72
C LYS A 178 -21.20 3.86 2.98
N ASP A 179 -22.37 3.24 2.92
CA ASP A 179 -23.36 3.27 3.98
C ASP A 179 -23.06 2.22 5.09
N TYR A 180 -22.23 1.23 4.78
CA TYR A 180 -21.77 0.21 5.74
C TYR A 180 -20.56 0.73 6.51
N ASP A 181 -20.78 1.55 7.55
CA ASP A 181 -19.73 2.22 8.32
C ASP A 181 -18.86 1.24 9.12
N ARG A 182 -19.36 0.06 9.44
CA ARG A 182 -18.60 -1.04 10.02
C ARG A 182 -18.04 -2.02 8.98
N GLY A 183 -18.39 -1.83 7.70
CA GLY A 183 -17.89 -2.54 6.53
C GLY A 183 -18.77 -3.72 6.06
N VAL A 184 -18.28 -4.45 5.06
CA VAL A 184 -18.94 -5.62 4.49
C VAL A 184 -18.01 -6.82 4.57
N HIS A 185 -18.52 -7.94 5.10
CA HIS A 185 -17.85 -9.24 5.12
C HIS A 185 -18.33 -10.08 3.95
N TRP A 186 -17.49 -10.24 2.94
CA TRP A 186 -17.78 -11.09 1.79
C TRP A 186 -17.66 -12.57 2.17
N LYS A 187 -18.73 -13.33 2.00
CA LYS A 187 -18.79 -14.78 2.23
C LYS A 187 -18.55 -15.56 0.94
N GLN A 188 -18.91 -14.96 -0.19
CA GLN A 188 -18.73 -15.50 -1.52
C GLN A 188 -18.13 -14.42 -2.41
N GLU A 189 -17.07 -14.79 -3.13
CA GLU A 189 -16.38 -13.95 -4.09
C GLU A 189 -16.03 -14.79 -5.31
N ASP A 190 -16.74 -14.57 -6.40
CA ASP A 190 -16.54 -15.28 -7.65
C ASP A 190 -16.13 -14.29 -8.74
N PHE A 191 -14.87 -14.39 -9.20
CA PHE A 191 -14.37 -13.61 -10.33
C PHE A 191 -14.15 -14.53 -11.53
N ILE A 192 -14.85 -14.27 -12.62
CA ILE A 192 -14.79 -15.05 -13.85
C ILE A 192 -14.18 -14.19 -14.96
N VAL A 193 -13.02 -14.59 -15.48
CA VAL A 193 -12.42 -13.98 -16.65
C VAL A 193 -13.16 -14.43 -17.91
N LYS A 194 -13.84 -13.50 -18.59
CA LYS A 194 -14.55 -13.72 -19.86
C LYS A 194 -13.62 -13.61 -21.07
N GLY A 195 -12.52 -12.86 -20.93
CA GLY A 195 -11.50 -12.69 -21.95
C GLY A 195 -10.31 -11.90 -21.43
N ASP A 196 -9.11 -12.24 -21.90
CA ASP A 196 -7.86 -11.58 -21.55
C ASP A 196 -7.00 -11.33 -22.80
N ALA A 197 -6.25 -10.22 -22.76
CA ALA A 197 -5.23 -9.91 -23.76
C ALA A 197 -3.92 -9.51 -23.07
N TRP A 198 -2.83 -10.14 -23.45
CA TRP A 198 -1.52 -10.00 -22.82
C TRP A 198 -0.53 -9.30 -23.74
N LYS A 199 0.07 -8.23 -23.26
CA LYS A 199 1.12 -7.47 -23.95
C LYS A 199 2.40 -7.54 -23.13
N ALA A 200 3.50 -8.05 -23.69
CA ALA A 200 4.80 -7.97 -23.05
C ALA A 200 5.34 -6.54 -23.18
N ALA A 201 5.60 -5.89 -22.06
CA ALA A 201 6.00 -4.49 -21.99
C ALA A 201 7.36 -4.32 -21.32
N TYR A 202 8.09 -3.28 -21.72
CA TYR A 202 9.23 -2.75 -20.99
C TYR A 202 8.86 -1.41 -20.34
N LEU A 203 8.96 -1.35 -19.01
CA LEU A 203 8.69 -0.14 -18.22
C LEU A 203 10.01 0.54 -17.79
N PRO A 204 10.15 1.87 -17.96
CA PRO A 204 11.39 2.58 -17.78
C PRO A 204 11.58 3.02 -16.32
N VAL A 205 12.73 2.67 -15.73
CA VAL A 205 13.08 3.01 -14.35
C VAL A 205 14.50 3.56 -14.27
N TRP A 206 14.70 4.65 -13.57
CA TRP A 206 16.02 5.07 -13.11
C TRP A 206 16.34 4.39 -11.78
N LEU A 207 17.46 3.67 -11.72
CA LEU A 207 17.83 2.84 -10.59
C LEU A 207 19.18 3.24 -10.03
N TYR A 208 19.22 3.55 -8.73
CA TYR A 208 20.42 3.60 -7.93
C TYR A 208 20.50 2.34 -7.06
N SER A 209 21.63 1.68 -7.01
CA SER A 209 21.82 0.50 -6.16
C SER A 209 23.08 0.63 -5.30
N TYR A 210 23.00 0.11 -4.06
CA TYR A 210 24.08 0.09 -3.10
C TYR A 210 24.14 -1.25 -2.38
N MET A 211 25.31 -1.89 -2.42
CA MET A 211 25.55 -3.15 -1.72
C MET A 211 26.15 -2.89 -0.34
N GLN A 212 25.38 -3.15 0.71
CA GLN A 212 25.87 -3.10 2.08
C GLN A 212 26.39 -4.46 2.52
N ILE A 213 27.67 -4.54 2.91
CA ILE A 213 28.27 -5.75 3.47
C ILE A 213 28.19 -5.67 4.99
N LYS A 214 27.47 -6.62 5.62
CA LYS A 214 27.32 -6.73 7.07
C LYS A 214 27.79 -8.13 7.53
N GLY A 215 29.08 -8.23 7.88
CA GLY A 215 29.71 -9.52 8.17
C GLY A 215 29.73 -10.41 6.93
N LYS A 216 29.08 -11.59 7.01
CA LYS A 216 28.94 -12.52 5.88
C LYS A 216 27.70 -12.25 5.00
N LYS A 217 26.82 -11.32 5.40
CA LYS A 217 25.58 -10.99 4.68
C LYS A 217 25.79 -9.80 3.77
N GLN A 218 25.30 -9.93 2.55
CA GLN A 218 25.20 -8.83 1.58
C GLN A 218 23.75 -8.38 1.53
N LEU A 219 23.51 -7.10 1.71
CA LEU A 219 22.19 -6.48 1.65
C LEU A 219 22.18 -5.47 0.51
N LEU A 220 21.34 -5.71 -0.48
CA LEU A 220 21.13 -4.77 -1.58
C LEU A 220 20.11 -3.70 -1.13
N HIS A 221 20.52 -2.46 -1.22
CA HIS A 221 19.64 -1.31 -1.11
C HIS A 221 19.50 -0.67 -2.48
N TYR A 222 18.32 -0.23 -2.83
CA TYR A 222 18.07 0.47 -4.07
C TYR A 222 17.16 1.67 -3.84
N VAL A 223 17.27 2.66 -4.74
CA VAL A 223 16.31 3.74 -4.90
C VAL A 223 15.91 3.74 -6.37
N ALA A 224 14.62 3.60 -6.62
CA ALA A 224 14.04 3.56 -7.94
C ALA A 224 13.21 4.82 -8.18
N VAL A 225 13.31 5.38 -9.38
CA VAL A 225 12.50 6.51 -9.83
C VAL A 225 11.75 6.08 -11.09
N ASN A 226 10.44 6.24 -11.08
CA ASN A 226 9.61 6.08 -12.27
C ASN A 226 10.06 7.11 -13.32
N ALA A 227 10.52 6.63 -14.47
CA ALA A 227 11.06 7.50 -15.52
C ALA A 227 9.98 8.25 -16.31
N ARG A 228 8.73 8.25 -15.83
CA ARG A 228 7.58 8.98 -16.38
C ARG A 228 7.00 9.99 -15.39
N THR A 229 6.74 9.54 -14.15
CA THR A 229 5.98 10.32 -13.17
C THR A 229 6.83 10.91 -12.04
N LYS A 230 8.14 10.54 -11.95
CA LYS A 230 9.07 10.89 -10.85
C LYS A 230 8.74 10.23 -9.52
N GLU A 231 7.76 9.31 -9.45
CA GLU A 231 7.53 8.56 -8.22
C GLU A 231 8.81 7.85 -7.80
N THR A 232 9.19 8.03 -6.52
CA THR A 232 10.49 7.60 -6.01
C THR A 232 10.32 6.79 -4.75
N MET A 233 10.84 5.57 -4.79
CA MET A 233 10.80 4.64 -3.66
C MET A 233 12.13 3.90 -3.50
N GLY A 234 12.36 3.38 -2.31
CA GLY A 234 13.57 2.61 -2.06
C GLY A 234 13.95 2.51 -0.60
N SER A 235 15.18 2.06 -0.35
CA SER A 235 15.71 1.90 1.00
C SER A 235 17.10 2.54 1.15
N VAL A 236 17.32 3.12 2.33
CA VAL A 236 18.61 3.68 2.73
C VAL A 236 19.16 2.88 3.91
N PRO A 237 20.43 2.44 3.88
CA PRO A 237 21.05 1.71 4.99
C PRO A 237 21.01 2.50 6.29
N ILE A 238 20.53 1.89 7.37
CA ILE A 238 20.32 2.54 8.67
C ILE A 238 21.55 2.39 9.57
N ASN A 239 21.92 3.48 10.24
CA ASN A 239 22.78 3.46 11.40
C ASN A 239 21.97 3.16 12.67
N TYR A 240 21.79 1.87 12.95
CA TYR A 240 21.00 1.42 14.10
C TYR A 240 21.53 1.93 15.44
N GLY A 241 22.86 2.05 15.62
CA GLY A 241 23.43 2.56 16.86
C GLY A 241 23.02 4.00 17.14
N LYS A 242 23.12 4.88 16.13
CA LYS A 242 22.66 6.27 16.26
C LYS A 242 21.14 6.35 16.43
N LEU A 243 20.39 5.55 15.69
CA LEU A 243 18.91 5.53 15.80
C LEU A 243 18.48 5.07 17.20
N SER A 244 19.05 3.99 17.73
CA SER A 244 18.73 3.49 19.09
C SER A 244 19.06 4.52 20.17
N LEU A 245 20.20 5.20 20.07
CA LEU A 245 20.58 6.24 21.03
C LEU A 245 19.55 7.40 21.03
N VAL A 246 19.18 7.89 19.84
CA VAL A 246 18.19 8.97 19.74
C VAL A 246 16.80 8.50 20.20
N SER A 247 16.39 7.25 19.88
CA SER A 247 15.12 6.69 20.35
C SER A 247 15.11 6.57 21.88
N LEU A 248 16.21 6.21 22.51
CA LEU A 248 16.34 6.21 23.99
C LEU A 248 16.17 7.62 24.57
N LEU A 249 16.76 8.63 23.94
CA LEU A 249 16.58 10.02 24.40
C LEU A 249 15.12 10.49 24.22
N VAL A 250 14.46 10.08 23.14
CA VAL A 250 13.03 10.33 22.93
C VAL A 250 12.20 9.62 24.01
N GLU A 251 12.54 8.36 24.37
CA GLU A 251 11.86 7.61 25.43
C GLU A 251 11.98 8.32 26.79
N ILE A 252 13.18 8.77 27.14
CA ILE A 252 13.40 9.53 28.38
C ILE A 252 12.56 10.82 28.39
N ALA A 253 12.56 11.57 27.30
CA ALA A 253 11.78 12.80 27.19
C ALA A 253 10.26 12.54 27.27
N SER A 254 9.77 11.52 26.60
CA SER A 254 8.34 11.14 26.60
C SER A 254 7.91 10.57 27.96
N PHE A 255 8.80 9.87 28.67
CA PHE A 255 8.56 9.44 30.05
C PHE A 255 8.33 10.63 30.99
N PHE A 256 9.21 11.66 30.95
CA PHE A 256 9.03 12.88 31.73
C PHE A 256 7.73 13.62 31.36
N ALA A 257 7.40 13.68 30.05
CA ALA A 257 6.13 14.24 29.59
C ALA A 257 4.91 13.46 30.13
N ALA A 258 4.99 12.14 30.18
CA ALA A 258 3.94 11.28 30.77
C ALA A 258 3.75 11.54 32.25
N VAL A 259 4.85 11.68 33.01
CA VAL A 259 4.81 12.01 34.45
C VAL A 259 4.15 13.39 34.66
N VAL A 260 4.56 14.40 33.91
CA VAL A 260 3.96 15.75 34.01
C VAL A 260 2.46 15.70 33.65
N LEU A 261 2.09 15.05 32.57
CA LEU A 261 0.68 14.91 32.19
C LEU A 261 -0.13 14.18 33.27
N ARG A 262 0.43 13.12 33.85
CA ARG A 262 -0.22 12.39 34.94
C ARG A 262 -0.44 13.26 36.18
N LEU A 263 0.52 14.12 36.53
CA LEU A 263 0.38 15.07 37.62
C LEU A 263 -0.72 16.12 37.36
N ILE A 264 -0.76 16.65 36.11
CA ILE A 264 -1.78 17.60 35.68
C ILE A 264 -3.19 16.97 35.75
N LEU A 265 -3.35 15.73 35.28
CA LEU A 265 -4.62 15.00 35.34
C LEU A 265 -5.06 14.64 36.76
N ALA A 266 -4.14 14.63 37.72
CA ALA A 266 -4.45 14.39 39.13
C ALA A 266 -4.92 15.67 39.88
N MET A 267 -4.88 16.83 39.22
CA MET A 267 -5.27 18.12 39.80
C MET A 267 -6.73 18.43 39.48
N ASP A 268 -7.69 17.69 39.89
CA ASP A 268 -9.19 17.83 39.87
C ASP A 268 -9.84 18.96 39.00
N PHE A 269 -9.12 19.52 38.03
CA PHE A 269 -9.58 20.58 37.14
C PHE A 269 -10.32 20.09 35.88
N PHE A 270 -10.32 18.78 35.62
CA PHE A 270 -10.81 18.22 34.36
C PHE A 270 -12.03 17.33 34.57
N ASP A 271 -12.95 17.42 33.62
CA ASP A 271 -14.12 16.55 33.52
C ASP A 271 -13.71 15.08 33.23
N GLY A 272 -14.51 14.11 33.70
CA GLY A 272 -14.18 12.69 33.64
C GLY A 272 -13.81 12.15 32.25
N THR A 273 -14.44 12.66 31.18
CA THR A 273 -14.12 12.31 29.80
C THR A 273 -12.70 12.74 29.39
N LYS A 274 -12.29 13.95 29.76
CA LYS A 274 -10.93 14.45 29.47
C LYS A 274 -9.84 13.72 30.27
N ILE A 275 -10.18 13.22 31.45
CA ILE A 275 -9.28 12.39 32.26
C ILE A 275 -9.04 11.05 31.59
N GLN A 276 -10.06 10.44 30.98
CA GLN A 276 -9.93 9.18 30.26
C GLN A 276 -9.04 9.33 29.01
N GLU A 277 -9.34 10.31 28.16
CA GLU A 277 -8.50 10.62 26.98
C GLU A 277 -7.04 10.91 27.37
N GLY A 278 -6.84 11.64 28.47
CA GLY A 278 -5.51 11.93 28.99
C GLY A 278 -4.76 10.68 29.47
N ARG A 279 -5.44 9.70 30.07
CA ARG A 279 -4.82 8.42 30.46
C ARG A 279 -4.35 7.63 29.25
N ASP A 280 -5.11 7.60 28.17
CA ASP A 280 -4.72 6.91 26.94
C ASP A 280 -3.47 7.55 26.33
N ILE A 281 -3.38 8.88 26.32
CA ILE A 281 -2.18 9.60 25.87
C ILE A 281 -0.95 9.24 26.73
N VAL A 282 -1.10 9.09 28.06
CA VAL A 282 0.00 8.69 28.95
C VAL A 282 0.60 7.34 28.51
N TRP A 283 -0.24 6.36 28.16
CA TRP A 283 0.25 5.06 27.68
C TRP A 283 1.06 5.18 26.38
N PHE A 284 0.62 6.01 25.44
CA PHE A 284 1.38 6.27 24.21
C PHE A 284 2.73 6.95 24.49
N LEU A 285 2.77 7.86 25.46
CA LEU A 285 4.01 8.53 25.86
C LEU A 285 5.01 7.57 26.51
N LEU A 286 4.54 6.55 27.25
CA LEU A 286 5.41 5.54 27.88
C LEU A 286 6.11 4.61 26.88
N VAL A 287 5.69 4.60 25.59
CA VAL A 287 6.31 3.83 24.52
C VAL A 287 6.79 4.71 23.37
N GLY A 288 6.94 6.01 23.61
CA GLY A 288 7.24 7.02 22.58
C GLY A 288 8.53 6.77 21.83
N GLY A 289 9.58 6.33 22.52
CA GLY A 289 10.85 5.97 21.88
C GLY A 289 10.77 4.74 21.00
N PHE A 290 9.97 3.74 21.37
CA PHE A 290 9.71 2.57 20.52
C PHE A 290 8.94 2.97 19.27
N ILE A 291 7.88 3.76 19.41
CA ILE A 291 7.11 4.28 18.28
C ILE A 291 8.03 5.05 17.33
N TYR A 292 8.87 5.95 17.87
CA TYR A 292 9.85 6.70 17.08
C TYR A 292 10.82 5.78 16.35
N PHE A 293 11.39 4.77 17.04
CA PHE A 293 12.32 3.81 16.45
C PHE A 293 11.71 3.09 15.26
N PHE A 294 10.55 2.47 15.45
CA PHE A 294 9.89 1.71 14.38
C PHE A 294 9.42 2.60 13.23
N SER A 295 8.92 3.80 13.53
CA SER A 295 8.56 4.79 12.52
C SER A 295 9.77 5.16 11.64
N MET A 296 10.93 5.40 12.26
CA MET A 296 12.15 5.68 11.51
C MET A 296 12.63 4.47 10.71
N VAL A 297 12.60 3.27 11.27
CA VAL A 297 12.94 2.04 10.54
C VAL A 297 12.03 1.88 9.32
N LYS A 298 10.71 2.09 9.48
CA LYS A 298 9.76 2.06 8.37
C LYS A 298 10.12 3.11 7.31
N LYS A 299 10.35 4.37 7.71
CA LYS A 299 10.74 5.46 6.78
C LYS A 299 11.99 5.12 5.95
N TYR A 300 13.02 4.51 6.56
CA TYR A 300 14.29 4.20 5.88
C TYR A 300 14.24 2.93 5.04
N ARG A 301 13.34 2.01 5.36
CA ARG A 301 13.09 0.78 4.62
C ARG A 301 11.89 0.88 3.71
N ASN A 302 11.35 2.08 3.54
CA ASN A 302 10.09 2.28 2.85
C ASN A 302 10.20 1.80 1.40
N GLN A 303 9.69 0.61 1.18
CA GLN A 303 9.48 -0.04 -0.10
C GLN A 303 7.97 -0.20 -0.35
N ASP A 304 7.13 0.24 0.59
CA ASP A 304 5.68 0.20 0.43
C ASP A 304 5.28 1.22 -0.65
N ALA A 305 4.48 0.80 -1.58
CA ALA A 305 3.89 1.64 -2.60
C ALA A 305 3.10 2.79 -1.95
N ARG A 306 3.26 4.01 -2.46
CA ARG A 306 2.36 5.13 -2.15
C ARG A 306 1.02 4.95 -2.85
N HIS A 307 1.09 4.33 -4.01
CA HIS A 307 -0.02 3.98 -4.87
C HIS A 307 -0.02 2.47 -5.03
N THR A 308 -1.18 1.88 -5.00
CA THR A 308 -1.33 0.44 -5.20
C THR A 308 -1.88 0.18 -6.60
N TYR A 309 -1.63 -0.98 -7.16
CA TYR A 309 -2.10 -1.31 -8.50
C TYR A 309 -3.63 -1.23 -8.61
N GLU A 310 -4.34 -1.52 -7.53
CA GLU A 310 -5.80 -1.46 -7.49
C GLU A 310 -6.33 -0.05 -7.73
N PHE A 311 -5.60 0.98 -7.25
CA PHE A 311 -5.97 2.39 -7.44
C PHE A 311 -5.52 2.95 -8.78
N GLU A 312 -4.40 2.46 -9.29
CA GLU A 312 -3.76 3.04 -10.47
C GLU A 312 -4.19 2.35 -11.76
N THR A 313 -4.68 1.10 -11.67
CA THR A 313 -5.19 0.38 -12.84
C THR A 313 -6.55 0.96 -13.25
N LYS A 314 -6.68 1.30 -14.52
CA LYS A 314 -7.94 1.77 -15.09
C LYS A 314 -8.93 0.64 -15.16
N SER A 315 -10.15 0.90 -14.69
CA SER A 315 -11.25 -0.07 -14.76
C SER A 315 -12.58 0.62 -14.96
N GLU A 316 -13.48 -0.04 -15.66
CA GLU A 316 -14.84 0.42 -15.91
C GLU A 316 -15.82 -0.69 -15.54
N VAL A 317 -16.81 -0.35 -14.70
CA VAL A 317 -17.87 -1.26 -14.26
C VAL A 317 -19.11 -1.03 -15.11
N SER A 318 -19.74 -2.10 -15.55
CA SER A 318 -20.99 -2.10 -16.27
C SER A 318 -21.94 -3.16 -15.73
N ASN A 319 -23.21 -3.06 -16.06
CA ASN A 319 -24.26 -4.02 -15.65
C ASN A 319 -24.30 -4.27 -14.13
N LEU A 320 -24.03 -3.23 -13.33
CA LEU A 320 -24.00 -3.36 -11.88
C LEU A 320 -25.39 -3.53 -11.32
N ASP A 321 -25.61 -4.68 -10.67
CA ASP A 321 -26.78 -4.97 -9.85
C ASP A 321 -26.40 -4.98 -8.37
N CYS A 322 -27.22 -4.36 -7.54
CA CYS A 322 -27.00 -4.21 -6.12
C CYS A 322 -28.24 -4.70 -5.34
N VAL A 323 -28.04 -5.65 -4.47
CA VAL A 323 -29.07 -6.09 -3.53
C VAL A 323 -28.59 -5.78 -2.11
N ASP A 324 -29.43 -5.08 -1.36
CA ASP A 324 -29.21 -4.73 0.04
C ASP A 324 -30.48 -5.06 0.83
N GLU A 325 -30.50 -6.25 1.45
CA GLU A 325 -31.66 -6.77 2.18
C GLU A 325 -31.37 -6.79 3.70
N PHE A 326 -32.22 -6.12 4.47
CA PHE A 326 -32.13 -6.15 5.92
C PHE A 326 -32.35 -7.57 6.46
N LEU A 327 -31.43 -8.07 7.27
CA LEU A 327 -31.56 -9.39 7.90
C LEU A 327 -32.08 -9.27 9.33
N HIS A 328 -31.35 -8.60 10.19
CA HIS A 328 -31.72 -8.43 11.61
C HIS A 328 -30.82 -7.36 12.28
N SER A 329 -31.24 -6.93 13.45
CA SER A 329 -30.39 -6.11 14.34
C SER A 329 -29.71 -6.99 15.38
N GLU A 330 -28.50 -6.62 15.76
CA GLU A 330 -27.72 -7.28 16.81
C GLU A 330 -27.22 -6.24 17.83
N HIS A 331 -27.24 -6.60 19.12
CA HIS A 331 -26.87 -5.72 20.20
C HIS A 331 -25.58 -6.22 20.88
N GLY A 332 -24.80 -5.29 21.42
CA GLY A 332 -23.62 -5.64 22.20
C GLY A 332 -22.45 -6.23 21.39
N VAL A 333 -22.33 -5.85 20.13
CA VAL A 333 -21.22 -6.30 19.28
C VAL A 333 -19.94 -5.53 19.61
N THR A 334 -18.89 -6.24 19.99
CA THR A 334 -17.60 -5.64 20.38
C THR A 334 -16.66 -5.42 19.22
N THR A 335 -16.73 -6.26 18.17
CA THR A 335 -15.87 -6.22 16.99
C THR A 335 -16.69 -6.30 15.72
N SER A 336 -16.23 -5.64 14.64
CA SER A 336 -16.81 -5.84 13.31
C SER A 336 -16.55 -7.27 12.83
N ARG A 337 -17.51 -7.85 12.10
CA ARG A 337 -17.41 -9.20 11.49
C ARG A 337 -16.56 -9.23 10.24
N ILE A 338 -16.02 -8.09 9.82
CA ILE A 338 -15.13 -8.02 8.68
C ILE A 338 -13.89 -8.85 8.96
N ALA A 339 -13.69 -9.91 8.20
CA ALA A 339 -12.51 -10.74 8.31
C ALA A 339 -11.28 -9.93 7.87
N LYS A 340 -10.25 -9.90 8.72
CA LYS A 340 -8.94 -9.28 8.42
C LYS A 340 -8.19 -9.98 7.27
N GLU A 341 -8.72 -11.07 6.76
CA GLU A 341 -8.10 -11.92 5.74
C GLU A 341 -8.41 -11.48 4.31
N ASN A 342 -9.49 -10.71 4.10
CA ASN A 342 -9.80 -10.16 2.79
C ASN A 342 -9.04 -8.85 2.59
N TYR A 343 -8.41 -8.73 1.43
CA TYR A 343 -7.45 -7.71 1.04
C TYR A 343 -7.93 -6.25 1.22
N MET A 344 -9.21 -6.05 1.41
CA MET A 344 -9.82 -4.77 1.72
C MET A 344 -10.84 -4.91 2.84
N ASP A 345 -10.38 -4.81 4.08
CA ASP A 345 -11.22 -4.45 5.23
C ASP A 345 -11.68 -2.99 5.05
N LEU A 346 -12.63 -2.77 4.16
CA LEU A 346 -13.13 -1.43 3.87
C LEU A 346 -14.20 -1.07 4.91
N LYS A 347 -13.77 -0.37 5.95
CA LYS A 347 -14.67 0.37 6.83
C LYS A 347 -15.20 1.60 6.09
N GLY A 348 -16.40 2.07 6.41
CA GLY A 348 -17.00 3.23 5.77
C GLY A 348 -16.10 4.48 5.73
N ASP A 349 -15.23 4.65 6.74
CA ASP A 349 -14.23 5.75 6.75
C ASP A 349 -13.11 5.56 5.77
N ASP A 350 -12.69 4.33 5.48
CA ASP A 350 -11.69 4.02 4.48
C ASP A 350 -12.27 4.22 3.07
N VAL A 351 -13.52 3.83 2.86
CA VAL A 351 -14.28 4.13 1.64
C VAL A 351 -14.33 5.65 1.38
N LYS A 352 -14.68 6.45 2.41
CA LYS A 352 -14.70 7.92 2.29
C LYS A 352 -13.34 8.52 1.96
N LYS A 353 -12.23 7.97 2.50
CA LYS A 353 -10.87 8.40 2.15
C LYS A 353 -10.55 8.09 0.69
N ILE A 354 -10.83 6.87 0.27
CA ILE A 354 -10.62 6.39 -1.09
C ILE A 354 -11.38 7.26 -2.10
N MET A 355 -12.65 7.56 -1.83
CA MET A 355 -13.46 8.42 -2.69
C MET A 355 -12.87 9.83 -2.79
N LYS A 356 -12.44 10.44 -1.67
CA LYS A 356 -11.79 11.76 -1.68
C LYS A 356 -10.47 11.78 -2.45
N GLU A 357 -9.72 10.69 -2.43
CA GLU A 357 -8.48 10.57 -3.20
C GLU A 357 -8.76 10.41 -4.69
N LYS A 358 -9.76 9.62 -5.07
CA LYS A 358 -10.21 9.50 -6.48
C LYS A 358 -10.74 10.82 -7.03
N GLU A 359 -11.49 11.60 -6.24
CA GLU A 359 -11.98 12.92 -6.65
C GLU A 359 -10.88 13.97 -6.85
N LYS A 360 -9.80 13.90 -6.08
CA LYS A 360 -8.63 14.79 -6.23
C LYS A 360 -7.77 14.49 -7.45
N LYS A 361 -7.88 13.28 -8.00
CA LYS A 361 -7.13 12.81 -9.17
C LYS A 361 -7.88 13.03 -10.50
N LYS A 362 -9.18 13.36 -10.46
CA LYS A 362 -9.98 13.83 -11.61
C LYS A 362 -9.83 15.35 -11.79
#